data_00e440bbf7b263e252d048e5d20b5f4a
#
_entry.id   00e440bbf7b263e252d048e5d20b5f4a
#
_cell.length_a   1.000
_cell.length_b   1.000
_cell.length_c   1.000
_cell.angle_alpha   90.00
_cell.angle_beta   90.00
_cell.angle_gamma   90.00
#
_symmetry.space_group_name_H-M   'P 1'
#
loop_
_entity.id
_entity.type
_entity.pdbx_description
1 polymer ?
#
loop_
_entity_poly.entity_id
_entity_poly.type
_entity_poly.pdbx_seq_one_letter_code
_entity_poly.pdbx_strand_id
1 'polypeptide(L)'
;MNRIGKSGQGPGEYSQALCFSVDDMRKQVYLIDSFVKKVLVYSYEGDYLRTIPLEVPTYMFVKNRDLFYYYDINYLRSKYELYQADSNGKIVKRAQTEDKIEAKFSLQMPFFYQFDGNLYYKNTASEIIWQIDNSLNKKPVYIIDLGKYAKKEYAREFEIQGNKARAVNKGNYRTVSDFFETDKYIFISYSQADKDCMAIYDKRKSNVCIPVCDEEYGLMDDLSGGPAILYRSNVAAHCTSTVPNELVSILQCGDLDFNRYTQGHFADIIADLDEESNPIVRIISLK
;
A
#
# COMPACT_ATOMS: atom_id res chain seq x y z
N MET A 1 -3.44 -21.68 12.34
CA MET A 1 -3.19 -20.26 11.96
C MET A 1 -3.08 -19.45 13.23
N ASN A 2 -2.03 -18.64 13.38
CA ASN A 2 -1.84 -17.83 14.58
C ASN A 2 -2.50 -16.46 14.39
N ARG A 3 -3.28 -16.03 15.38
CA ARG A 3 -3.86 -14.70 15.38
C ARG A 3 -2.88 -13.71 16.03
N ILE A 4 -2.59 -12.60 15.37
CA ILE A 4 -1.72 -11.55 15.88
C ILE A 4 -2.57 -10.40 16.41
N GLY A 5 -2.51 -10.22 17.74
CA GLY A 5 -3.25 -9.17 18.43
C GLY A 5 -4.76 -9.33 18.41
N LYS A 6 -5.45 -8.45 19.10
CA LYS A 6 -6.91 -8.31 19.10
C LYS A 6 -7.32 -6.87 19.31
N SER A 7 -8.53 -6.53 18.90
CA SER A 7 -9.12 -5.23 19.19
C SER A 7 -9.42 -5.08 20.67
N GLY A 8 -9.11 -3.92 21.24
CA GLY A 8 -9.34 -3.59 22.63
C GLY A 8 -8.46 -2.43 23.11
N GLN A 9 -8.41 -2.24 24.43
CA GLN A 9 -7.63 -1.16 25.07
C GLN A 9 -6.61 -1.67 26.10
N GLY A 10 -6.47 -2.97 26.24
CA GLY A 10 -5.51 -3.58 27.15
C GLY A 10 -4.08 -3.61 26.58
N PRO A 11 -3.12 -4.09 27.39
CA PRO A 11 -1.77 -4.30 26.92
C PRO A 11 -1.75 -5.26 25.72
N GLY A 12 -1.09 -4.87 24.63
CA GLY A 12 -1.07 -5.69 23.42
C GLY A 12 -2.39 -5.72 22.63
N GLU A 13 -3.32 -4.81 22.91
CA GLU A 13 -4.54 -4.64 22.13
C GLU A 13 -4.47 -3.37 21.31
N TYR A 14 -5.13 -3.36 20.14
CA TYR A 14 -5.19 -2.21 19.26
C TYR A 14 -6.61 -1.65 19.17
N SER A 15 -6.74 -0.34 19.04
CA SER A 15 -8.02 0.30 18.77
C SER A 15 -8.34 0.27 17.28
N GLN A 16 -7.33 0.55 16.44
CA GLN A 16 -7.46 0.47 14.98
C GLN A 16 -6.11 0.14 14.34
N ALA A 17 -5.99 -1.09 13.87
CA ALA A 17 -4.85 -1.53 13.09
C ALA A 17 -5.01 -1.08 11.63
N LEU A 18 -4.10 -0.22 11.15
CA LEU A 18 -4.15 0.31 9.79
C LEU A 18 -3.03 -0.21 8.90
N CYS A 19 -1.88 -0.48 9.46
CA CYS A 19 -0.70 -0.91 8.72
C CYS A 19 0.17 -1.79 9.60
N PHE A 20 0.89 -2.70 8.99
CA PHE A 20 1.89 -3.51 9.67
C PHE A 20 3.19 -3.58 8.86
N SER A 21 4.27 -3.92 9.53
CA SER A 21 5.56 -4.22 8.94
C SER A 21 6.13 -5.48 9.58
N VAL A 22 6.85 -6.26 8.81
CA VAL A 22 7.41 -7.54 9.25
C VAL A 22 8.94 -7.45 9.30
N ASP A 23 9.52 -7.97 10.36
CA ASP A 23 10.96 -8.18 10.50
C ASP A 23 11.24 -9.68 10.52
N ASP A 24 11.55 -10.22 9.37
CA ASP A 24 11.77 -11.67 9.23
C ASP A 24 13.02 -12.16 9.97
N MET A 25 14.02 -11.30 10.11
CA MET A 25 15.24 -11.65 10.86
C MET A 25 14.96 -11.83 12.36
N ARG A 26 14.08 -10.99 12.92
CA ARG A 26 13.68 -11.06 14.34
C ARG A 26 12.44 -11.87 14.58
N LYS A 27 11.78 -12.34 13.52
CA LYS A 27 10.48 -13.01 13.56
C LYS A 27 9.43 -12.19 14.33
N GLN A 28 9.34 -10.93 13.99
CA GLN A 28 8.46 -9.96 14.65
C GLN A 28 7.53 -9.26 13.65
N VAL A 29 6.33 -8.98 14.12
CA VAL A 29 5.32 -8.18 13.44
C VAL A 29 5.13 -6.88 14.20
N TYR A 30 5.22 -5.78 13.50
CA TYR A 30 5.04 -4.43 14.00
C TYR A 30 3.70 -3.91 13.48
N LEU A 31 2.74 -3.66 14.36
CA LEU A 31 1.39 -3.22 14.02
C LEU A 31 1.19 -1.78 14.48
N ILE A 32 0.80 -0.88 13.57
CA ILE A 32 0.51 0.50 13.95
C ILE A 32 -0.93 0.66 14.43
N ASP A 33 -1.06 1.31 15.58
CA ASP A 33 -2.31 1.87 16.09
C ASP A 33 -2.23 3.39 16.00
N SER A 34 -2.69 3.93 14.89
CA SER A 34 -2.43 5.30 14.45
C SER A 34 -3.02 6.35 15.38
N PHE A 35 -4.23 6.11 15.88
CA PHE A 35 -4.94 7.11 16.70
C PHE A 35 -4.33 7.28 18.07
N VAL A 36 -3.71 6.24 18.62
CA VAL A 36 -3.06 6.29 19.93
C VAL A 36 -1.54 6.41 19.84
N LYS A 37 -1.01 6.67 18.65
CA LYS A 37 0.42 6.91 18.39
C LYS A 37 1.33 5.83 18.96
N LYS A 38 1.03 4.59 18.68
CA LYS A 38 1.85 3.47 19.15
C LYS A 38 2.05 2.42 18.05
N VAL A 39 3.17 1.72 18.14
CA VAL A 39 3.41 0.48 17.40
C VAL A 39 3.41 -0.66 18.39
N LEU A 40 2.60 -1.65 18.16
CA LEU A 40 2.56 -2.89 18.92
C LEU A 40 3.48 -3.90 18.25
N VAL A 41 4.32 -4.57 19.02
CA VAL A 41 5.27 -5.57 18.52
C VAL A 41 4.84 -6.93 19.03
N TYR A 42 4.72 -7.88 18.10
CA TYR A 42 4.36 -9.27 18.38
C TYR A 42 5.41 -10.23 17.80
N SER A 43 5.48 -11.43 18.36
CA SER A 43 6.18 -12.53 17.71
C SER A 43 5.37 -13.08 16.53
N TYR A 44 5.97 -13.95 15.71
CA TYR A 44 5.25 -14.67 14.65
C TYR A 44 4.20 -15.65 15.18
N GLU A 45 4.36 -16.08 16.42
CA GLU A 45 3.41 -16.93 17.13
C GLU A 45 2.18 -16.16 17.62
N GLY A 46 2.26 -14.82 17.61
CA GLY A 46 1.18 -13.92 18.03
C GLY A 46 1.32 -13.38 19.45
N ASP A 47 2.42 -13.68 20.13
CA ASP A 47 2.68 -13.18 21.46
C ASP A 47 3.01 -11.69 21.46
N TYR A 48 2.34 -10.93 22.32
CA TYR A 48 2.67 -9.52 22.52
C TYR A 48 4.02 -9.38 23.23
N LEU A 49 4.93 -8.61 22.60
CA LEU A 49 6.28 -8.41 23.11
C LEU A 49 6.44 -7.04 23.79
N ARG A 50 6.02 -5.98 23.14
CA ARG A 50 6.16 -4.61 23.65
C ARG A 50 5.35 -3.60 22.84
N THR A 51 5.23 -2.40 23.42
CA THR A 51 4.72 -1.20 22.74
C THR A 51 5.84 -0.22 22.50
N ILE A 52 5.85 0.41 21.34
CA ILE A 52 6.75 1.50 20.95
C ILE A 52 5.88 2.76 20.78
N PRO A 53 6.07 3.82 21.59
CA PRO A 53 5.36 5.07 21.41
C PRO A 53 5.86 5.79 20.15
N LEU A 54 4.97 6.50 19.46
CA LEU A 54 5.32 7.38 18.35
C LEU A 54 5.13 8.84 18.77
N GLU A 55 6.06 9.72 18.43
CA GLU A 55 5.93 11.15 18.69
C GLU A 55 4.87 11.81 17.78
N VAL A 56 4.73 11.33 16.55
CA VAL A 56 3.83 11.87 15.53
C VAL A 56 2.86 10.78 15.07
N PRO A 57 1.56 11.08 14.95
CA PRO A 57 0.60 10.12 14.43
C PRO A 57 0.83 9.88 12.93
N THR A 58 0.65 8.65 12.50
CA THR A 58 0.79 8.27 11.09
C THR A 58 -0.20 7.19 10.70
N TYR A 59 -0.58 7.13 9.42
CA TYR A 59 -1.38 6.03 8.88
C TYR A 59 -0.52 4.87 8.40
N MET A 60 0.72 5.14 8.03
CA MET A 60 1.61 4.16 7.45
C MET A 60 3.03 4.35 7.97
N PHE A 61 3.70 3.25 8.22
CA PHE A 61 5.12 3.22 8.50
C PHE A 61 5.77 2.03 7.80
N VAL A 62 7.06 2.08 7.68
CA VAL A 62 7.86 0.94 7.27
C VAL A 62 9.04 0.80 8.22
N LYS A 63 9.31 -0.43 8.64
CA LYS A 63 10.53 -0.77 9.36
C LYS A 63 11.58 -1.22 8.35
N ASN A 64 12.70 -0.51 8.33
CA ASN A 64 13.87 -0.91 7.58
C ASN A 64 15.07 -1.03 8.52
N ARG A 65 15.59 -2.24 8.71
CA ARG A 65 16.61 -2.57 9.72
C ARG A 65 16.16 -2.17 11.13
N ASP A 66 16.87 -1.28 11.81
CA ASP A 66 16.55 -0.82 13.17
C ASP A 66 15.82 0.52 13.22
N LEU A 67 15.40 1.03 12.09
CA LEU A 67 14.78 2.33 11.95
C LEU A 67 13.34 2.21 11.45
N PHE A 68 12.48 3.10 11.93
CA PHE A 68 11.15 3.32 11.43
C PHE A 68 11.13 4.55 10.54
N TYR A 69 10.42 4.46 9.43
CA TYR A 69 10.17 5.56 8.51
C TYR A 69 8.67 5.76 8.38
N TYR A 70 8.21 6.98 8.53
CA TYR A 70 6.80 7.30 8.46
C TYR A 70 6.57 8.79 8.13
N TYR A 71 5.36 9.14 7.79
CA TYR A 71 4.93 10.52 7.55
C TYR A 71 3.86 10.92 8.55
N ASP A 72 3.66 12.25 8.74
CA ASP A 72 2.60 12.78 9.59
C ASP A 72 1.22 12.50 8.98
N ILE A 73 0.24 12.13 9.79
CA ILE A 73 -1.16 12.00 9.37
C ILE A 73 -1.68 13.30 8.71
N ASN A 74 -1.14 14.45 9.11
CA ASN A 74 -1.42 15.75 8.54
C ASN A 74 -0.44 16.13 7.42
N TYR A 75 0.07 15.18 6.68
CA TYR A 75 1.14 15.35 5.68
C TYR A 75 0.96 16.52 4.72
N LEU A 76 -0.28 16.93 4.39
CA LEU A 76 -0.57 18.09 3.54
C LEU A 76 -0.18 19.43 4.17
N ARG A 77 -0.09 19.50 5.49
CA ARG A 77 0.19 20.72 6.26
C ARG A 77 1.40 20.60 7.15
N SER A 78 2.00 19.42 7.23
CA SER A 78 3.17 19.19 8.05
C SER A 78 4.38 19.94 7.50
N LYS A 79 5.18 20.49 8.40
CA LYS A 79 6.48 21.08 8.07
C LYS A 79 7.46 20.02 7.56
N TYR A 80 7.28 18.77 7.98
CA TYR A 80 8.17 17.67 7.67
C TYR A 80 7.42 16.63 6.86
N GLU A 81 8.03 16.22 5.77
CA GLU A 81 7.51 15.19 4.87
C GLU A 81 7.72 13.80 5.45
N LEU A 82 8.91 13.57 6.00
CA LEU A 82 9.31 12.27 6.52
C LEU A 82 9.92 12.38 7.90
N TYR A 83 9.69 11.34 8.68
CA TYR A 83 10.30 11.11 9.98
C TYR A 83 11.03 9.78 9.98
N GLN A 84 12.18 9.77 10.64
CA GLN A 84 12.93 8.58 10.97
C GLN A 84 13.02 8.46 12.48
N ALA A 85 12.64 7.31 13.02
CA ALA A 85 12.72 7.03 14.44
C ALA A 85 13.58 5.78 14.72
N ASP A 86 14.15 5.73 15.90
CA ASP A 86 14.87 4.57 16.39
C ASP A 86 13.92 3.44 16.83
N SER A 87 14.50 2.34 17.30
CA SER A 87 13.76 1.16 17.78
C SER A 87 12.88 1.41 19.01
N ASN A 88 13.01 2.57 19.67
CA ASN A 88 12.20 3.00 20.80
C ASN A 88 11.14 4.03 20.40
N GLY A 89 11.06 4.38 19.11
CA GLY A 89 10.10 5.34 18.57
C GLY A 89 10.52 6.79 18.70
N LYS A 90 11.74 7.07 19.20
CA LYS A 90 12.28 8.42 19.29
C LYS A 90 12.71 8.92 17.92
N ILE A 91 12.23 10.10 17.53
CA ILE A 91 12.60 10.71 16.25
C ILE A 91 14.08 11.09 16.28
N VAL A 92 14.84 10.51 15.34
CA VAL A 92 16.28 10.78 15.17
C VAL A 92 16.55 11.72 14.01
N LYS A 93 15.68 11.75 12.99
CA LYS A 93 15.79 12.65 11.84
C LYS A 93 14.43 13.06 11.30
N ARG A 94 14.40 14.19 10.59
CA ARG A 94 13.22 14.72 9.90
C ARG A 94 13.66 15.30 8.56
N ALA A 95 12.93 14.99 7.49
CA ALA A 95 13.07 15.65 6.19
C ALA A 95 12.01 16.72 6.03
N GLN A 96 12.39 17.92 5.61
CA GLN A 96 11.45 19.01 5.36
C GLN A 96 10.61 18.72 4.11
N THR A 97 9.37 19.21 4.13
CA THR A 97 8.50 19.20 2.95
C THR A 97 9.03 20.18 1.94
N GLU A 98 9.41 19.69 0.77
CA GLU A 98 9.88 20.52 -0.35
C GLU A 98 8.72 21.05 -1.18
N ASP A 99 7.75 20.19 -1.46
CA ASP A 99 6.57 20.53 -2.24
C ASP A 99 5.39 20.86 -1.33
N LYS A 100 5.02 22.13 -1.27
CA LYS A 100 3.81 22.54 -0.57
C LYS A 100 2.58 22.20 -1.41
N ILE A 101 1.72 21.38 -0.85
CA ILE A 101 0.43 21.07 -1.45
C ILE A 101 -0.60 22.07 -0.92
N GLU A 102 -1.10 22.94 -1.76
CA GLU A 102 -2.20 23.87 -1.41
C GLU A 102 -3.57 23.17 -1.42
N ALA A 103 -3.65 21.93 -1.01
CA ALA A 103 -4.91 21.20 -0.94
C ALA A 103 -5.45 21.18 0.49
N LYS A 104 -6.74 21.42 0.63
CA LYS A 104 -7.42 21.30 1.93
C LYS A 104 -7.55 19.83 2.36
N PHE A 105 -7.56 18.92 1.41
CA PHE A 105 -7.72 17.49 1.62
C PHE A 105 -7.16 16.69 0.42
N SER A 106 -6.55 15.53 0.66
CA SER A 106 -6.21 14.56 -0.38
C SER A 106 -6.59 13.16 0.08
N LEU A 107 -7.18 12.38 -0.82
CA LEU A 107 -7.40 10.96 -0.60
C LEU A 107 -6.18 10.11 -0.94
N GLN A 108 -5.19 10.73 -1.60
CA GLN A 108 -3.93 10.06 -1.88
C GLN A 108 -3.00 10.26 -0.70
N MET A 109 -2.50 9.16 -0.19
CA MET A 109 -1.50 9.15 0.87
C MET A 109 -0.11 8.93 0.25
N PRO A 110 0.94 9.47 0.87
CA PRO A 110 2.29 9.03 0.57
C PRO A 110 2.40 7.54 0.80
N PHE A 111 3.27 6.85 0.06
CA PHE A 111 3.49 5.43 0.29
C PHE A 111 4.97 5.07 0.28
N PHE A 112 5.27 3.93 0.88
CA PHE A 112 6.59 3.32 0.91
C PHE A 112 6.53 1.93 0.30
N TYR A 113 7.62 1.51 -0.33
CA TYR A 113 7.87 0.11 -0.61
C TYR A 113 9.34 -0.23 -0.41
N GLN A 114 9.63 -1.52 -0.26
CA GLN A 114 10.99 -2.04 -0.17
C GLN A 114 11.26 -2.94 -1.36
N PHE A 115 12.41 -2.77 -1.96
CA PHE A 115 12.86 -3.62 -3.05
C PHE A 115 14.39 -3.72 -3.00
N ASP A 116 14.92 -4.94 -3.13
CA ASP A 116 16.38 -5.23 -3.10
C ASP A 116 17.10 -4.55 -1.93
N GLY A 117 16.51 -4.66 -0.74
CA GLY A 117 17.06 -4.09 0.51
C GLY A 117 17.04 -2.57 0.61
N ASN A 118 16.50 -1.87 -0.39
CA ASN A 118 16.37 -0.43 -0.44
C ASN A 118 14.95 0.01 -0.05
N LEU A 119 14.85 1.19 0.53
CA LEU A 119 13.60 1.85 0.86
C LEU A 119 13.27 2.90 -0.19
N TYR A 120 12.04 2.86 -0.69
CA TYR A 120 11.51 3.80 -1.65
C TYR A 120 10.30 4.53 -1.09
N TYR A 121 10.13 5.75 -1.55
CA TYR A 121 9.09 6.66 -1.09
C TYR A 121 8.52 7.46 -2.24
N LYS A 122 7.22 7.65 -2.24
CA LYS A 122 6.53 8.59 -3.12
C LYS A 122 5.67 9.54 -2.29
N ASN A 123 5.88 10.83 -2.49
CA ASN A 123 4.98 11.85 -1.97
C ASN A 123 3.69 11.89 -2.80
N THR A 124 2.61 12.28 -2.16
CA THR A 124 1.29 12.46 -2.79
C THR A 124 1.32 13.42 -4.00
N ALA A 125 2.08 14.51 -3.88
CA ALA A 125 2.14 15.58 -4.89
C ALA A 125 3.19 15.36 -5.98
N SER A 126 4.02 14.34 -5.86
CA SER A 126 5.17 14.14 -6.73
C SER A 126 4.93 13.00 -7.72
N GLU A 127 5.41 13.14 -8.94
CA GLU A 127 5.51 12.06 -9.93
C GLU A 127 6.84 11.30 -9.79
N ILE A 128 7.64 11.64 -8.77
CA ILE A 128 8.97 11.08 -8.55
C ILE A 128 8.90 10.00 -7.47
N ILE A 129 9.48 8.85 -7.76
CA ILE A 129 9.80 7.83 -6.77
C ILE A 129 11.22 8.09 -6.29
N TRP A 130 11.35 8.23 -4.98
CA TRP A 130 12.60 8.51 -4.32
C TRP A 130 13.13 7.27 -3.60
N GLN A 131 14.40 6.94 -3.79
CA GLN A 131 15.12 6.07 -2.89
C GLN A 131 15.56 6.87 -1.66
N ILE A 132 15.33 6.30 -0.47
CA ILE A 132 15.65 6.94 0.82
C ILE A 132 16.80 6.19 1.47
N ASP A 133 17.86 6.91 1.81
CA ASP A 133 18.97 6.34 2.58
C ASP A 133 18.73 6.44 4.11
N ASN A 134 19.64 5.84 4.89
CA ASN A 134 19.60 5.89 6.35
C ASN A 134 19.82 7.29 6.94
N SER A 135 20.12 8.27 6.11
CA SER A 135 20.27 9.68 6.49
C SER A 135 19.09 10.54 6.09
N LEU A 136 18.01 9.94 5.56
CA LEU A 136 16.85 10.58 4.94
C LEU A 136 17.21 11.40 3.69
N ASN A 137 18.37 11.16 3.08
CA ASN A 137 18.63 11.75 1.78
C ASN A 137 17.78 11.08 0.72
N LYS A 138 17.19 11.90 -0.14
CA LYS A 138 16.34 11.45 -1.25
C LYS A 138 17.15 11.44 -2.55
N LYS A 139 17.12 10.32 -3.26
CA LYS A 139 17.68 10.18 -4.61
C LYS A 139 16.54 9.82 -5.56
N PRO A 140 16.28 10.60 -6.63
CA PRO A 140 15.24 10.25 -7.60
C PRO A 140 15.66 8.99 -8.35
N VAL A 141 14.74 8.03 -8.46
CA VAL A 141 15.00 6.76 -9.15
C VAL A 141 14.09 6.61 -10.36
N TYR A 142 12.82 6.94 -10.20
CA TYR A 142 11.85 6.90 -11.30
C TYR A 142 11.06 8.19 -11.37
N ILE A 143 10.73 8.59 -12.58
CA ILE A 143 9.79 9.68 -12.87
C ILE A 143 8.64 9.05 -13.65
N ILE A 144 7.43 9.17 -13.11
CA ILE A 144 6.22 8.67 -13.76
C ILE A 144 5.65 9.80 -14.59
N ASP A 145 5.97 9.80 -15.89
CA ASP A 145 5.46 10.82 -16.81
C ASP A 145 3.98 10.50 -17.14
N LEU A 146 3.09 11.29 -16.59
CA LEU A 146 1.66 11.23 -16.86
C LEU A 146 1.25 12.03 -18.09
N GLY A 147 2.19 12.72 -18.74
CA GLY A 147 2.02 13.50 -19.95
C GLY A 147 0.92 14.56 -19.81
N LYS A 148 0.05 14.66 -20.82
CA LYS A 148 -1.06 15.63 -20.83
C LYS A 148 -2.13 15.37 -19.74
N TYR A 149 -2.06 14.22 -19.08
CA TYR A 149 -2.98 13.85 -18.00
C TYR A 149 -2.40 14.13 -16.62
N ALA A 150 -1.18 14.68 -16.55
CA ALA A 150 -0.61 15.16 -15.31
C ALA A 150 -1.47 16.30 -14.73
N LYS A 151 -1.76 16.23 -13.45
CA LYS A 151 -2.53 17.26 -12.77
C LYS A 151 -1.62 18.42 -12.39
N LYS A 152 -1.90 19.61 -12.90
CA LYS A 152 -1.15 20.82 -12.55
C LYS A 152 -1.53 21.42 -11.20
N GLU A 153 -2.73 21.11 -10.70
CA GLU A 153 -3.24 21.61 -9.42
C GLU A 153 -3.95 20.49 -8.66
N TYR A 154 -3.63 20.33 -7.40
CA TYR A 154 -4.25 19.34 -6.50
C TYR A 154 -5.60 19.87 -5.98
N ALA A 155 -6.55 20.16 -6.86
CA ALA A 155 -7.91 20.44 -6.49
C ALA A 155 -8.77 19.19 -6.75
N ARG A 156 -9.04 18.39 -5.74
CA ARG A 156 -10.22 17.54 -5.75
C ARG A 156 -11.39 18.39 -5.32
N GLU A 157 -12.35 18.53 -6.20
CA GLU A 157 -13.63 19.10 -5.83
C GLU A 157 -14.45 18.03 -5.10
N PHE A 158 -15.13 18.43 -4.05
CA PHE A 158 -16.03 17.58 -3.31
C PHE A 158 -17.48 18.00 -3.66
N GLU A 159 -18.29 17.03 -4.05
CA GLU A 159 -19.72 17.20 -4.05
C GLU A 159 -20.28 16.79 -2.69
N ILE A 160 -20.97 17.74 -2.05
CA ILE A 160 -21.64 17.50 -0.79
C ILE A 160 -23.09 17.12 -1.08
N GLN A 161 -23.43 15.85 -0.82
CA GLN A 161 -24.82 15.39 -0.88
C GLN A 161 -25.29 15.08 0.55
N GLY A 162 -26.02 16.01 1.15
CA GLY A 162 -26.41 15.92 2.56
C GLY A 162 -25.19 15.92 3.49
N ASN A 163 -25.06 14.88 4.33
CA ASN A 163 -23.92 14.72 5.25
C ASN A 163 -22.76 13.91 4.67
N LYS A 164 -22.80 13.54 3.39
CA LYS A 164 -21.75 12.76 2.73
C LYS A 164 -20.98 13.64 1.76
N ALA A 165 -19.67 13.74 1.96
CA ALA A 165 -18.76 14.33 0.99
C ALA A 165 -18.26 13.22 0.04
N ARG A 166 -18.50 13.38 -1.26
CA ARG A 166 -17.93 12.52 -2.30
C ARG A 166 -16.84 13.27 -3.04
N ALA A 167 -15.66 12.70 -3.11
CA ALA A 167 -14.61 13.25 -3.95
C ALA A 167 -14.99 13.05 -5.42
N VAL A 168 -15.00 14.13 -6.20
CA VAL A 168 -15.29 14.08 -7.62
C VAL A 168 -14.01 14.46 -8.37
N ASN A 169 -13.55 13.56 -9.21
CA ASN A 169 -12.43 13.86 -10.10
C ASN A 169 -13.00 14.53 -11.37
N LYS A 170 -13.17 15.84 -11.31
CA LYS A 170 -13.69 16.62 -12.45
C LYS A 170 -12.64 16.83 -13.55
N GLY A 171 -12.11 15.77 -14.08
CA GLY A 171 -11.16 15.87 -15.19
C GLY A 171 -10.55 14.51 -15.56
N ASN A 172 -10.04 14.43 -16.74
CA ASN A 172 -9.36 13.24 -17.25
C ASN A 172 -7.89 13.22 -16.80
N TYR A 173 -7.66 13.43 -15.49
CA TYR A 173 -6.32 13.40 -14.92
C TYR A 173 -5.97 11.99 -14.45
N ARG A 174 -4.69 11.67 -14.52
CA ARG A 174 -4.11 10.47 -13.94
C ARG A 174 -3.52 10.77 -12.58
N THR A 175 -3.71 9.86 -11.66
CA THR A 175 -3.19 10.00 -10.31
C THR A 175 -2.67 8.66 -9.84
N VAL A 176 -1.36 8.56 -9.64
CA VAL A 176 -0.72 7.31 -9.17
C VAL A 176 -1.12 7.05 -7.73
N SER A 177 -1.75 5.93 -7.50
CA SER A 177 -2.24 5.50 -6.19
C SER A 177 -1.30 4.52 -5.50
N ASP A 178 -0.59 3.70 -6.29
CA ASP A 178 0.32 2.70 -5.75
C ASP A 178 1.41 2.33 -6.77
N PHE A 179 2.47 1.74 -6.28
CA PHE A 179 3.64 1.38 -7.05
C PHE A 179 4.38 0.25 -6.35
N PHE A 180 4.65 -0.81 -7.04
CA PHE A 180 5.53 -1.85 -6.53
C PHE A 180 6.43 -2.41 -7.61
N GLU A 181 7.54 -2.99 -7.18
CA GLU A 181 8.66 -3.34 -8.01
C GLU A 181 9.08 -4.80 -7.80
N THR A 182 9.38 -5.47 -8.89
CA THR A 182 10.02 -6.79 -8.93
C THR A 182 11.31 -6.69 -9.75
N ASP A 183 12.07 -7.78 -9.86
CA ASP A 183 13.29 -7.77 -10.69
C ASP A 183 13.02 -7.40 -12.14
N LYS A 184 11.88 -7.84 -12.69
CA LYS A 184 11.55 -7.72 -14.12
C LYS A 184 10.59 -6.60 -14.43
N TYR A 185 9.70 -6.27 -13.49
CA TYR A 185 8.56 -5.40 -13.75
C TYR A 185 8.37 -4.36 -12.67
N ILE A 186 7.77 -3.24 -13.07
CA ILE A 186 7.20 -2.26 -12.16
C ILE A 186 5.71 -2.18 -12.44
N PHE A 187 4.91 -2.34 -11.41
CA PHE A 187 3.45 -2.24 -11.46
C PHE A 187 3.05 -0.89 -10.90
N ILE A 188 2.24 -0.17 -11.66
CA ILE A 188 1.84 1.20 -11.35
C ILE A 188 0.32 1.24 -11.37
N SER A 189 -0.29 1.45 -10.22
CA SER A 189 -1.71 1.75 -10.14
C SER A 189 -1.95 3.22 -10.27
N TYR A 190 -2.96 3.56 -11.03
CA TYR A 190 -3.40 4.93 -11.15
C TYR A 190 -4.91 5.00 -11.36
N SER A 191 -5.51 6.09 -10.97
CA SER A 191 -6.89 6.41 -11.31
C SER A 191 -6.92 7.40 -12.47
N GLN A 192 -7.89 7.24 -13.37
CA GLN A 192 -8.20 8.18 -14.44
C GLN A 192 -9.72 8.29 -14.60
N ALA A 193 -10.27 9.50 -14.49
CA ALA A 193 -11.71 9.74 -14.61
C ALA A 193 -12.57 8.76 -13.77
N ASP A 194 -12.22 8.61 -12.49
CA ASP A 194 -12.84 7.71 -11.51
C ASP A 194 -12.74 6.20 -11.81
N LYS A 195 -11.93 5.82 -12.80
CA LYS A 195 -11.57 4.42 -13.07
C LYS A 195 -10.21 4.09 -12.50
N ASP A 196 -10.12 2.95 -11.84
CA ASP A 196 -8.83 2.38 -11.44
C ASP A 196 -8.20 1.68 -12.64
N CYS A 197 -6.93 1.97 -12.86
CA CYS A 197 -6.15 1.50 -14.00
C CYS A 197 -4.81 0.98 -13.52
N MET A 198 -4.17 0.17 -14.36
CA MET A 198 -2.82 -0.32 -14.15
C MET A 198 -1.93 -0.06 -15.37
N ALA A 199 -0.67 0.20 -15.12
CA ALA A 199 0.39 0.14 -16.11
C ALA A 199 1.49 -0.78 -15.60
N ILE A 200 2.13 -1.51 -16.49
CA ILE A 200 3.26 -2.40 -16.20
C ILE A 200 4.46 -1.94 -17.02
N TYR A 201 5.54 -1.60 -16.36
CA TYR A 201 6.81 -1.32 -17.00
C TYR A 201 7.68 -2.59 -17.01
N ASP A 202 8.02 -3.08 -18.20
CA ASP A 202 9.00 -4.18 -18.37
C ASP A 202 10.40 -3.58 -18.37
N LYS A 203 11.17 -3.82 -17.32
CA LYS A 203 12.53 -3.30 -17.15
C LYS A 203 13.50 -3.80 -18.21
N ARG A 204 13.29 -5.01 -18.74
CA ARG A 204 14.15 -5.63 -19.75
C ARG A 204 13.94 -5.02 -21.13
N LYS A 205 12.71 -4.67 -21.45
CA LYS A 205 12.32 -4.10 -22.74
C LYS A 205 12.26 -2.57 -22.71
N SER A 206 12.36 -1.96 -21.53
CA SER A 206 12.23 -0.52 -21.32
C SER A 206 10.95 0.06 -21.91
N ASN A 207 9.84 -0.68 -21.80
CA ASN A 207 8.55 -0.24 -22.30
C ASN A 207 7.44 -0.37 -21.27
N VAL A 208 6.41 0.46 -21.42
CA VAL A 208 5.19 0.41 -20.63
C VAL A 208 4.10 -0.26 -21.42
N CYS A 209 3.41 -1.21 -20.85
CA CYS A 209 2.17 -1.74 -21.36
C CYS A 209 1.01 -1.41 -20.41
N ILE A 210 -0.16 -1.20 -20.98
CA ILE A 210 -1.40 -1.07 -20.24
C ILE A 210 -2.15 -2.37 -20.48
N PRO A 211 -2.22 -3.26 -19.49
CA PRO A 211 -2.90 -4.54 -19.66
C PRO A 211 -4.40 -4.32 -19.87
N VAL A 212 -5.04 -5.29 -20.49
CA VAL A 212 -6.50 -5.36 -20.50
C VAL A 212 -6.92 -5.71 -19.08
N CYS A 213 -7.57 -4.75 -18.43
CA CYS A 213 -8.15 -4.96 -17.12
C CYS A 213 -9.62 -5.32 -17.28
N ASP A 214 -10.12 -6.22 -16.46
CA ASP A 214 -11.56 -6.41 -16.28
C ASP A 214 -12.17 -5.06 -15.85
N GLU A 215 -13.34 -4.74 -16.37
CA GLU A 215 -13.99 -3.44 -16.13
C GLU A 215 -14.21 -3.15 -14.64
N GLU A 216 -14.24 -4.19 -13.81
CA GLU A 216 -14.42 -4.04 -12.38
C GLU A 216 -13.11 -3.92 -11.60
N TYR A 217 -12.03 -4.71 -11.84
CA TYR A 217 -11.06 -4.87 -10.75
C TYR A 217 -9.61 -5.27 -11.05
N GLY A 218 -9.09 -5.26 -12.24
CA GLY A 218 -7.65 -5.51 -12.39
C GLY A 218 -7.24 -6.47 -13.50
N LEU A 219 -6.09 -7.14 -13.34
CA LEU A 219 -5.56 -8.08 -14.33
C LEU A 219 -6.43 -9.32 -14.39
N MET A 220 -6.86 -9.70 -15.58
CA MET A 220 -7.60 -10.96 -15.78
C MET A 220 -6.74 -12.15 -15.39
N ASP A 221 -7.32 -13.07 -14.64
CA ASP A 221 -6.71 -14.37 -14.33
C ASP A 221 -7.15 -15.41 -15.39
N ASP A 222 -6.44 -15.43 -16.50
CA ASP A 222 -6.65 -16.38 -17.58
C ASP A 222 -5.95 -17.74 -17.35
N LEU A 223 -5.20 -17.88 -16.24
CA LEU A 223 -4.50 -19.10 -15.88
C LEU A 223 -5.34 -20.02 -15.01
N SER A 224 -5.97 -19.50 -13.97
CA SER A 224 -6.78 -20.31 -13.06
C SER A 224 -8.27 -20.22 -13.34
N GLY A 225 -8.71 -19.23 -14.12
CA GLY A 225 -10.13 -18.93 -14.32
C GLY A 225 -10.79 -18.27 -13.11
N GLY A 226 -10.00 -17.79 -12.17
CA GLY A 226 -10.46 -17.14 -10.95
C GLY A 226 -10.76 -15.64 -11.15
N PRO A 227 -11.11 -14.95 -10.06
CA PRO A 227 -11.32 -13.51 -10.09
C PRO A 227 -10.05 -12.79 -10.50
N ALA A 228 -10.21 -11.63 -11.13
CA ALA A 228 -9.10 -10.78 -11.53
C ALA A 228 -8.12 -10.57 -10.38
N ILE A 229 -6.85 -10.39 -10.70
CA ILE A 229 -5.83 -9.99 -9.73
C ILE A 229 -6.13 -8.54 -9.39
N LEU A 230 -6.78 -8.34 -8.24
CA LEU A 230 -7.30 -7.05 -7.82
C LEU A 230 -6.17 -6.04 -7.62
N TYR A 231 -6.38 -4.88 -8.17
CA TYR A 231 -5.51 -3.77 -7.99
C TYR A 231 -6.30 -2.54 -7.50
N ARG A 232 -6.82 -2.61 -6.29
CA ARG A 232 -7.45 -1.47 -5.63
C ARG A 232 -6.53 -0.92 -4.56
N SER A 233 -6.28 0.37 -4.62
CA SER A 233 -5.53 1.14 -3.62
C SER A 233 -6.11 1.11 -2.20
N ASN A 234 -7.34 0.62 -2.04
CA ASN A 234 -8.04 0.60 -0.76
C ASN A 234 -8.17 -0.78 -0.12
N VAL A 235 -7.76 -1.84 -0.80
CA VAL A 235 -7.71 -3.18 -0.22
C VAL A 235 -6.24 -3.48 0.05
N ALA A 236 -5.89 -3.60 1.31
CA ALA A 236 -4.55 -3.77 1.84
C ALA A 236 -3.88 -5.12 1.45
N ALA A 237 -3.93 -5.48 0.19
CA ALA A 237 -3.42 -6.74 -0.31
C ALA A 237 -2.23 -6.58 -1.27
N HIS A 238 -1.39 -5.58 -1.04
CA HIS A 238 -0.13 -5.47 -1.76
C HIS A 238 0.98 -6.10 -0.94
N CYS A 239 0.94 -7.40 -0.83
CA CYS A 239 2.11 -8.10 -0.40
C CYS A 239 3.00 -8.29 -1.63
N THR A 240 3.99 -7.42 -1.79
CA THR A 240 5.16 -7.83 -2.54
C THR A 240 5.75 -9.01 -1.79
N SER A 241 5.80 -10.17 -2.44
CA SER A 241 6.56 -11.29 -1.90
C SER A 241 8.00 -10.83 -1.68
N THR A 242 8.62 -11.25 -0.58
CA THR A 242 10.07 -11.10 -0.41
C THR A 242 10.83 -11.96 -1.43
N VAL A 243 10.13 -12.83 -2.14
CA VAL A 243 10.68 -13.65 -3.23
C VAL A 243 10.67 -12.83 -4.51
N PRO A 244 11.82 -12.63 -5.16
CA PRO A 244 11.90 -11.92 -6.42
C PRO A 244 10.97 -12.50 -7.48
N ASN A 245 10.26 -11.63 -8.22
CA ASN A 245 9.35 -12.01 -9.31
C ASN A 245 8.10 -12.80 -8.88
N GLU A 246 7.64 -12.63 -7.67
CA GLU A 246 6.34 -13.12 -7.22
C GLU A 246 5.41 -11.96 -6.86
N LEU A 247 4.14 -12.15 -7.19
CA LEU A 247 3.04 -11.33 -6.68
C LEU A 247 2.23 -12.16 -5.71
N VAL A 248 1.76 -11.53 -4.66
CA VAL A 248 0.82 -12.15 -3.72
C VAL A 248 -0.50 -11.40 -3.80
N SER A 249 -1.58 -12.13 -3.97
CA SER A 249 -2.94 -11.61 -3.95
C SER A 249 -3.75 -12.36 -2.91
N ILE A 250 -4.53 -11.63 -2.12
CA ILE A 250 -5.38 -12.20 -1.08
C ILE A 250 -6.84 -11.99 -1.49
N LEU A 251 -7.59 -13.08 -1.55
CA LEU A 251 -9.02 -13.07 -1.82
C LEU A 251 -9.77 -13.37 -0.54
N GLN A 252 -10.64 -12.47 -0.14
CA GLN A 252 -11.57 -12.72 0.96
C GLN A 252 -12.70 -13.60 0.46
N CYS A 253 -12.98 -14.72 1.13
CA CYS A 253 -14.07 -15.60 0.72
C CYS A 253 -15.44 -14.92 0.81
N GLY A 254 -15.64 -14.02 1.79
CA GLY A 254 -16.87 -13.24 1.90
C GLY A 254 -17.12 -12.24 0.77
N ASP A 255 -16.11 -11.95 -0.07
CA ASP A 255 -16.25 -11.07 -1.24
C ASP A 255 -16.40 -11.85 -2.55
N LEU A 256 -16.37 -13.21 -2.51
CA LEU A 256 -16.46 -14.05 -3.68
C LEU A 256 -17.91 -14.40 -4.01
N ASP A 257 -18.28 -14.23 -5.27
CA ASP A 257 -19.47 -14.87 -5.82
C ASP A 257 -19.13 -16.29 -6.29
N PHE A 258 -19.31 -17.28 -5.42
CA PHE A 258 -18.99 -18.68 -5.69
C PHE A 258 -19.73 -19.24 -6.92
N ASN A 259 -20.91 -18.70 -7.25
CA ASN A 259 -21.70 -19.13 -8.40
C ASN A 259 -21.10 -18.67 -9.73
N ARG A 260 -20.24 -17.67 -9.73
CA ARG A 260 -19.56 -17.15 -10.91
C ARG A 260 -18.42 -18.08 -11.40
N TYR A 261 -17.81 -18.82 -10.49
CA TYR A 261 -16.60 -19.61 -10.76
C TYR A 261 -16.95 -21.10 -10.70
N THR A 262 -17.57 -21.62 -11.75
CA THR A 262 -18.09 -23.01 -11.81
C THR A 262 -17.23 -23.94 -12.66
N GLN A 263 -16.18 -23.43 -13.31
CA GLN A 263 -15.30 -24.19 -14.19
C GLN A 263 -13.84 -23.74 -14.05
N GLY A 264 -12.92 -24.62 -14.35
CA GLY A 264 -11.49 -24.35 -14.31
C GLY A 264 -10.84 -24.63 -12.95
N HIS A 265 -9.55 -24.46 -12.89
CA HIS A 265 -8.76 -24.78 -11.70
C HIS A 265 -9.19 -24.02 -10.44
N PHE A 266 -9.62 -22.78 -10.60
CA PHE A 266 -10.10 -22.00 -9.44
C PHE A 266 -11.38 -22.56 -8.84
N ALA A 267 -12.29 -23.09 -9.69
CA ALA A 267 -13.50 -23.75 -9.21
C ALA A 267 -13.18 -24.96 -8.32
N ASP A 268 -12.14 -25.74 -8.68
CA ASP A 268 -11.70 -26.88 -7.87
C ASP A 268 -11.17 -26.44 -6.51
N ILE A 269 -10.46 -25.29 -6.46
CA ILE A 269 -9.92 -24.72 -5.21
C ILE A 269 -11.03 -24.30 -4.26
N ILE A 270 -12.11 -23.70 -4.77
CA ILE A 270 -13.18 -23.13 -3.95
C ILE A 270 -14.34 -24.11 -3.68
N ALA A 271 -14.30 -25.30 -4.24
CA ALA A 271 -15.42 -26.27 -4.16
C ALA A 271 -15.89 -26.58 -2.74
N ASP A 272 -14.98 -26.59 -1.78
CA ASP A 272 -15.25 -26.89 -0.37
C ASP A 272 -15.19 -25.64 0.53
N LEU A 273 -15.18 -24.44 -0.07
CA LEU A 273 -15.13 -23.16 0.66
C LEU A 273 -16.50 -22.48 0.68
N ASP A 274 -16.68 -21.60 1.67
CA ASP A 274 -17.84 -20.74 1.84
C ASP A 274 -17.42 -19.30 2.20
N GLU A 275 -18.40 -18.42 2.40
CA GLU A 275 -18.17 -17.00 2.72
C GLU A 275 -17.45 -16.80 4.06
N GLU A 276 -17.54 -17.76 4.99
CA GLU A 276 -16.88 -17.71 6.32
C GLU A 276 -15.50 -18.36 6.32
N SER A 277 -15.10 -18.95 5.21
CA SER A 277 -13.81 -19.61 5.06
C SER A 277 -12.65 -18.62 5.12
N ASN A 278 -11.47 -19.11 5.48
CA ASN A 278 -10.26 -18.30 5.51
C ASN A 278 -9.94 -17.71 4.13
N PRO A 279 -9.30 -16.53 4.06
CA PRO A 279 -8.88 -15.95 2.80
C PRO A 279 -8.01 -16.88 1.96
N ILE A 280 -8.19 -16.85 0.65
CA ILE A 280 -7.35 -17.55 -0.31
C ILE A 280 -6.14 -16.68 -0.62
N VAL A 281 -4.94 -17.24 -0.46
CA VAL A 281 -3.69 -16.57 -0.84
C VAL A 281 -3.23 -17.11 -2.20
N ARG A 282 -3.20 -16.25 -3.20
CA ARG A 282 -2.62 -16.56 -4.52
C ARG A 282 -1.19 -16.09 -4.58
N ILE A 283 -0.29 -16.96 -5.01
CA ILE A 283 1.11 -16.63 -5.29
C ILE A 283 1.31 -16.79 -6.80
N ILE A 284 1.72 -15.72 -7.46
CA ILE A 284 1.82 -15.63 -8.91
C ILE A 284 3.27 -15.42 -9.27
N SER A 285 3.88 -16.40 -9.91
CA SER A 285 5.26 -16.29 -10.39
C SER A 285 5.30 -15.57 -11.75
N LEU A 286 6.09 -14.51 -11.83
CA LEU A 286 6.29 -13.71 -13.04
C LEU A 286 7.39 -14.31 -13.91
N LYS A 287 7.08 -14.62 -15.17
CA LYS A 287 8.01 -15.22 -16.15
C LYS A 287 8.87 -14.19 -16.87
#